data_5f22f6075a091afa95b58c6c3718832a
#
_entry.id   5f22f6075a091afa95b58c6c3718832a
#
_cell.length_a   1.000
_cell.length_b   1.000
_cell.length_c   1.000
_cell.angle_alpha   90.00
_cell.angle_beta   90.00
_cell.angle_gamma   90.00
#
_symmetry.space_group_name_H-M   'P 1'
#
loop_
_entity.id
_entity.type
_entity.pdbx_description
1 polymer ?
#
loop_
_entity_poly.entity_id
_entity_poly.type
_entity_poly.pdbx_seq_one_letter_code
_entity_poly.pdbx_strand_id
1 'polypeptide(L)'
;RTVYMKKQYDYLLVGSGLFRRSRVLRKKAGKTCLVLEKREHAGGNIYCENIEAQRTRYGAHIFHTSNKEVWNFVNSLVEFNRYTNSPVANYKGEMYNMPFNMNTFSRMWGISTPEEAKKIINEQRKVIKGEPKNLEEQAISLVGTHIYQKLVKGYTEKQWGRDCKELPAFIIKRLPVRYTYDNNYFNDLYQGIPIGGYNKITEKLFEGCEIRLGA
;
A
#
# COMPACT_ATOMS: atom_id res chain seq x y z
N ARG A 1 23.11 -35.88 35.06
CA ARG A 1 22.94 -34.40 34.92
C ARG A 1 22.90 -34.09 33.41
N THR A 2 21.73 -33.82 32.86
CA THR A 2 21.57 -33.39 31.46
C THR A 2 22.07 -31.97 31.36
N VAL A 3 23.22 -31.78 30.70
CA VAL A 3 23.76 -30.44 30.44
C VAL A 3 22.88 -29.85 29.34
N TYR A 4 21.98 -28.93 29.69
CA TYR A 4 21.26 -28.11 28.73
C TYR A 4 22.27 -27.14 28.11
N MET A 5 22.80 -27.48 26.95
CA MET A 5 23.55 -26.51 26.15
C MET A 5 22.62 -25.38 25.75
N LYS A 6 22.83 -24.19 26.32
CA LYS A 6 22.13 -22.97 25.89
C LYS A 6 22.46 -22.70 24.44
N LYS A 7 21.48 -22.81 23.54
CA LYS A 7 21.65 -22.47 22.15
C LYS A 7 21.97 -20.98 22.03
N GLN A 8 23.11 -20.65 21.46
CA GLN A 8 23.51 -19.25 21.23
C GLN A 8 23.16 -18.85 19.79
N TYR A 9 22.78 -17.60 19.63
CA TYR A 9 22.49 -16.99 18.32
C TYR A 9 23.33 -15.72 18.17
N ASP A 10 23.80 -15.47 16.95
CA ASP A 10 24.52 -14.24 16.63
C ASP A 10 23.59 -13.04 16.57
N TYR A 11 22.33 -13.25 16.15
CA TYR A 11 21.33 -12.19 16.02
C TYR A 11 19.97 -12.61 16.56
N LEU A 12 19.34 -11.67 17.25
CA LEU A 12 17.94 -11.72 17.64
C LEU A 12 17.15 -10.74 16.77
N LEU A 13 16.14 -11.25 16.06
CA LEU A 13 15.23 -10.45 15.26
C LEU A 13 13.85 -10.43 15.91
N VAL A 14 13.33 -9.26 16.19
CA VAL A 14 11.97 -9.10 16.75
C VAL A 14 11.01 -8.70 15.64
N GLY A 15 10.04 -9.57 15.35
CA GLY A 15 9.10 -9.48 14.25
C GLY A 15 9.60 -10.14 12.96
N SER A 16 8.68 -10.70 12.19
CA SER A 16 8.93 -11.44 10.94
C SER A 16 8.41 -10.75 9.68
N GLY A 17 8.17 -9.43 9.72
CA GLY A 17 7.74 -8.66 8.56
C GLY A 17 8.85 -8.46 7.52
N LEU A 18 8.50 -7.99 6.32
CA LEU A 18 9.42 -7.79 5.16
C LEU A 18 10.63 -6.89 5.46
N PHE A 19 10.54 -6.00 6.41
CA PHE A 19 11.64 -5.08 6.75
C PHE A 19 12.88 -5.80 7.30
N ARG A 20 12.76 -7.05 7.74
CA ARG A 20 13.84 -7.82 8.40
C ARG A 20 14.66 -8.62 7.38
N ARG A 21 15.89 -8.18 7.11
CA ARG A 21 16.81 -8.78 6.13
C ARG A 21 17.59 -10.01 6.69
N SER A 22 16.93 -10.96 7.33
CA SER A 22 17.58 -12.13 7.95
C SER A 22 18.41 -12.96 6.96
N ARG A 23 17.91 -13.16 5.73
CA ARG A 23 18.63 -13.94 4.70
C ARG A 23 19.98 -13.33 4.32
N VAL A 24 20.08 -11.98 4.30
CA VAL A 24 21.33 -11.31 3.94
C VAL A 24 22.40 -11.50 5.01
N LEU A 25 22.01 -11.42 6.28
CA LEU A 25 22.93 -11.62 7.41
C LEU A 25 23.44 -13.06 7.44
N ARG A 26 22.58 -14.04 7.23
CA ARG A 26 22.95 -15.45 7.27
C ARG A 26 23.81 -15.89 6.08
N LYS A 27 23.39 -15.56 4.85
CA LYS A 27 24.09 -16.04 3.64
C LYS A 27 25.48 -15.42 3.45
N LYS A 28 25.66 -14.13 3.86
CA LYS A 28 26.93 -13.43 3.71
C LYS A 28 27.92 -13.69 4.84
N ALA A 29 27.49 -14.11 6.03
CA ALA A 29 28.32 -14.16 7.20
C ALA A 29 28.29 -15.49 7.98
N GLY A 30 27.56 -16.51 7.51
CA GLY A 30 27.44 -17.78 8.24
C GLY A 30 26.80 -17.68 9.63
N LYS A 31 26.05 -16.59 9.88
CA LYS A 31 25.53 -16.24 11.21
C LYS A 31 24.22 -16.95 11.53
N THR A 32 24.00 -17.24 12.80
CA THR A 32 22.77 -17.84 13.33
C THR A 32 21.79 -16.78 13.77
N CYS A 33 20.50 -16.95 13.45
CA CYS A 33 19.47 -16.00 13.77
C CYS A 33 18.31 -16.68 14.50
N LEU A 34 17.83 -16.03 15.59
CA LEU A 34 16.55 -16.33 16.22
C LEU A 34 15.57 -15.20 15.86
N VAL A 35 14.39 -15.58 15.39
CA VAL A 35 13.29 -14.65 15.11
C VAL A 35 12.19 -14.87 16.13
N LEU A 36 11.81 -13.81 16.85
CA LEU A 36 10.64 -13.79 17.72
C LEU A 36 9.49 -13.07 17.02
N GLU A 37 8.37 -13.75 16.86
CA GLU A 37 7.17 -13.19 16.24
C GLU A 37 6.00 -13.26 17.21
N LYS A 38 5.37 -12.11 17.45
CA LYS A 38 4.22 -11.98 18.33
C LYS A 38 2.99 -12.77 17.85
N ARG A 39 2.81 -12.88 16.54
CA ARG A 39 1.66 -13.56 15.94
C ARG A 39 1.91 -15.06 15.81
N GLU A 40 0.84 -15.82 15.65
CA GLU A 40 0.88 -17.26 15.39
C GLU A 40 1.34 -17.61 13.96
N HIS A 41 1.77 -16.63 13.18
CA HIS A 41 2.27 -16.78 11.81
C HIS A 41 3.39 -15.81 11.52
N ALA A 42 4.30 -16.18 10.64
CA ALA A 42 5.34 -15.31 10.11
C ALA A 42 4.81 -14.43 8.95
N GLY A 43 5.54 -13.35 8.61
CA GLY A 43 5.25 -12.49 7.48
C GLY A 43 4.60 -11.15 7.83
N GLY A 44 4.19 -10.96 9.09
CA GLY A 44 3.58 -9.69 9.50
C GLY A 44 2.32 -9.39 8.69
N ASN A 45 2.21 -8.18 8.15
CA ASN A 45 1.01 -7.75 7.42
C ASN A 45 0.88 -8.34 6.01
N ILE A 46 1.95 -8.92 5.45
CA ILE A 46 1.89 -9.58 4.13
C ILE A 46 1.48 -11.05 4.22
N TYR A 47 1.21 -11.56 5.41
CA TYR A 47 0.76 -12.93 5.59
C TYR A 47 -0.52 -13.21 4.79
N CYS A 48 -0.51 -14.33 4.04
CA CYS A 48 -1.63 -14.81 3.24
C CYS A 48 -2.20 -16.09 3.86
N GLU A 49 -3.52 -16.18 3.94
CA GLU A 49 -4.20 -17.41 4.32
C GLU A 49 -4.45 -18.27 3.08
N ASN A 50 -4.18 -19.58 3.20
CA ASN A 50 -4.50 -20.57 2.16
C ASN A 50 -6.00 -20.93 2.26
N ILE A 51 -6.84 -20.09 1.69
CA ILE A 51 -8.24 -20.38 1.44
C ILE A 51 -8.39 -20.33 -0.08
N GLU A 52 -9.08 -21.25 -0.69
CA GLU A 52 -9.32 -21.51 -2.15
C GLU A 52 -8.78 -20.48 -3.19
N ALA A 53 -8.66 -19.22 -2.80
CA ALA A 53 -7.89 -18.18 -3.46
C ALA A 53 -7.05 -17.48 -2.38
N GLN A 54 -5.75 -17.39 -2.55
CA GLN A 54 -4.84 -16.76 -1.58
C GLN A 54 -5.32 -15.35 -1.26
N ARG A 55 -5.72 -15.13 -0.03
CA ARG A 55 -6.19 -13.85 0.49
C ARG A 55 -5.16 -13.28 1.45
N THR A 56 -4.81 -12.01 1.27
CA THR A 56 -4.07 -11.28 2.29
C THR A 56 -4.99 -11.05 3.49
N ARG A 57 -4.55 -11.46 4.69
CA ARG A 57 -5.34 -11.32 5.92
C ARG A 57 -5.47 -9.86 6.36
N TYR A 58 -4.47 -9.04 6.11
CA TYR A 58 -4.34 -7.67 6.63
C TYR A 58 -4.48 -6.59 5.55
N GLY A 59 -5.18 -6.89 4.48
CA GLY A 59 -5.42 -5.98 3.35
C GLY A 59 -4.69 -6.38 2.06
N ALA A 60 -5.02 -5.73 0.96
CA ALA A 60 -4.39 -5.97 -0.32
C ALA A 60 -2.97 -5.36 -0.32
N HIS A 61 -2.00 -6.17 -0.69
CA HIS A 61 -0.62 -5.74 -0.86
C HIS A 61 -0.19 -5.96 -2.30
N ILE A 62 0.11 -4.88 -3.00
CA ILE A 62 0.72 -4.90 -4.32
C ILE A 62 2.15 -4.39 -4.17
N PHE A 63 3.12 -5.21 -4.54
CA PHE A 63 4.51 -4.78 -4.52
C PHE A 63 4.78 -3.83 -5.67
N HIS A 64 5.40 -2.69 -5.40
CA HIS A 64 5.80 -1.73 -6.42
C HIS A 64 7.10 -1.03 -6.03
N THR A 65 7.93 -0.70 -7.01
CA THR A 65 9.19 0.01 -6.83
C THR A 65 9.72 0.53 -8.16
N SER A 66 10.42 1.65 -8.13
CA SER A 66 11.23 2.11 -9.27
C SER A 66 12.71 1.66 -9.16
N ASN A 67 13.11 1.05 -8.04
CA ASN A 67 14.46 0.57 -7.83
C ASN A 67 14.63 -0.84 -8.44
N LYS A 68 15.44 -0.93 -9.50
CA LYS A 68 15.71 -2.18 -10.22
C LYS A 68 16.39 -3.24 -9.36
N GLU A 69 17.27 -2.84 -8.43
CA GLU A 69 17.96 -3.79 -7.55
C GLU A 69 16.98 -4.44 -6.57
N VAL A 70 16.06 -3.65 -6.01
CA VAL A 70 15.00 -4.13 -5.14
C VAL A 70 14.09 -5.07 -5.91
N TRP A 71 13.68 -4.71 -7.13
CA TRP A 71 12.86 -5.56 -7.99
C TRP A 71 13.54 -6.89 -8.31
N ASN A 72 14.80 -6.84 -8.72
CA ASN A 72 15.59 -8.06 -9.01
C ASN A 72 15.74 -8.93 -7.76
N PHE A 73 15.96 -8.31 -6.60
CA PHE A 73 16.08 -9.05 -5.34
C PHE A 73 14.79 -9.79 -4.99
N VAL A 74 13.63 -9.15 -5.03
CA VAL A 74 12.37 -9.83 -4.67
C VAL A 74 12.01 -10.91 -5.69
N ASN A 75 12.29 -10.70 -6.99
CA ASN A 75 12.10 -11.71 -8.03
C ASN A 75 13.09 -12.90 -7.90
N SER A 76 14.25 -12.70 -7.29
CA SER A 76 15.16 -13.80 -6.96
C SER A 76 14.62 -14.70 -5.85
N LEU A 77 13.65 -14.24 -5.07
CA LEU A 77 12.99 -15.02 -4.03
C LEU A 77 11.77 -15.75 -4.56
N VAL A 78 10.92 -15.04 -5.31
CA VAL A 78 9.65 -15.54 -5.87
C VAL A 78 9.37 -14.79 -7.16
N GLU A 79 8.83 -15.46 -8.16
CA GLU A 79 8.35 -14.84 -9.38
C GLU A 79 7.14 -13.96 -9.13
N PHE A 80 7.12 -12.78 -9.74
CA PHE A 80 5.99 -11.85 -9.71
C PHE A 80 5.21 -11.89 -11.03
N ASN A 81 3.89 -11.77 -10.93
CA ASN A 81 3.05 -11.61 -12.11
C ASN A 81 3.14 -10.17 -12.67
N ARG A 82 2.43 -9.92 -13.79
CA ARG A 82 2.36 -8.58 -14.40
C ARG A 82 1.14 -7.79 -13.95
N TYR A 83 0.71 -7.97 -12.70
CA TYR A 83 -0.47 -7.26 -12.20
C TYR A 83 -0.21 -5.75 -12.19
N THR A 84 -1.08 -5.00 -12.87
CA THR A 84 -1.11 -3.55 -12.84
C THR A 84 -2.24 -3.10 -11.93
N ASN A 85 -1.92 -2.34 -10.89
CA ASN A 85 -2.91 -1.86 -9.95
C ASN A 85 -3.75 -0.74 -10.57
N SER A 86 -5.01 -1.05 -10.90
CA SER A 86 -5.98 -0.12 -11.49
C SER A 86 -7.27 -0.16 -10.67
N PRO A 87 -7.29 0.41 -9.46
CA PRO A 87 -8.44 0.34 -8.57
C PRO A 87 -9.63 1.14 -9.11
N VAL A 88 -10.83 0.70 -8.77
CA VAL A 88 -12.08 1.36 -9.10
C VAL A 88 -12.83 1.67 -7.80
N ALA A 89 -13.24 2.92 -7.64
CA ALA A 89 -14.07 3.35 -6.52
C ALA A 89 -15.56 3.22 -6.89
N ASN A 90 -16.35 2.68 -5.97
CA ASN A 90 -17.81 2.66 -6.08
C ASN A 90 -18.40 3.72 -5.14
N TYR A 91 -19.05 4.71 -5.71
CA TYR A 91 -19.81 5.70 -4.97
C TYR A 91 -21.29 5.58 -5.29
N LYS A 92 -22.06 4.96 -4.39
CA LYS A 92 -23.52 4.79 -4.52
C LYS A 92 -23.96 4.18 -5.88
N GLY A 93 -23.20 3.19 -6.37
CA GLY A 93 -23.44 2.54 -7.66
C GLY A 93 -22.72 3.18 -8.85
N GLU A 94 -22.18 4.39 -8.70
CA GLU A 94 -21.34 5.01 -9.73
C GLU A 94 -19.89 4.52 -9.61
N MET A 95 -19.33 4.02 -10.71
CA MET A 95 -17.97 3.49 -10.75
C MET A 95 -17.00 4.53 -11.31
N TYR A 96 -15.90 4.77 -10.58
CA TYR A 96 -14.88 5.74 -10.95
C TYR A 96 -13.48 5.11 -10.93
N ASN A 97 -12.68 5.35 -11.96
CA ASN A 97 -11.28 4.93 -12.01
C ASN A 97 -10.43 5.70 -11.00
N MET A 98 -9.45 5.01 -10.44
CA MET A 98 -8.43 5.59 -9.57
C MET A 98 -7.04 5.33 -10.17
N PRO A 99 -6.08 6.26 -10.02
CA PRO A 99 -6.12 7.57 -9.36
C PRO A 99 -7.06 8.55 -10.10
N PHE A 100 -7.30 9.74 -9.52
CA PHE A 100 -8.10 10.79 -10.18
C PHE A 100 -7.47 11.20 -11.50
N ASN A 101 -8.00 10.71 -12.60
CA ASN A 101 -7.47 10.86 -13.95
C ASN A 101 -8.56 11.24 -14.96
N MET A 102 -8.22 11.34 -16.23
CA MET A 102 -9.19 11.72 -17.25
C MET A 102 -10.37 10.74 -17.39
N ASN A 103 -10.18 9.42 -17.09
CA ASN A 103 -11.31 8.50 -17.06
C ASN A 103 -12.29 8.83 -15.90
N THR A 104 -11.75 9.21 -14.73
CA THR A 104 -12.54 9.68 -13.59
C THR A 104 -13.33 10.93 -13.96
N PHE A 105 -12.68 11.91 -14.59
CA PHE A 105 -13.28 13.21 -14.93
C PHE A 105 -14.30 13.09 -16.06
N SER A 106 -14.00 12.30 -17.09
CA SER A 106 -14.94 12.00 -18.18
C SER A 106 -16.21 11.35 -17.63
N ARG A 107 -16.07 10.40 -16.72
CA ARG A 107 -17.21 9.74 -16.09
C ARG A 107 -18.02 10.69 -15.20
N MET A 108 -17.34 11.58 -14.47
CA MET A 108 -17.96 12.48 -13.49
C MET A 108 -18.64 13.69 -14.14
N TRP A 109 -18.06 14.24 -15.22
CA TRP A 109 -18.44 15.52 -15.81
C TRP A 109 -18.79 15.47 -17.30
N GLY A 110 -18.64 14.34 -17.97
CA GLY A 110 -18.93 14.19 -19.41
C GLY A 110 -17.94 14.94 -20.30
N ILE A 111 -16.72 15.16 -19.85
CA ILE A 111 -15.66 15.88 -20.57
C ILE A 111 -14.62 14.94 -21.17
N SER A 112 -13.81 15.45 -22.09
CA SER A 112 -12.79 14.66 -22.80
C SER A 112 -11.39 15.29 -22.82
N THR A 113 -11.27 16.55 -22.44
CA THR A 113 -9.98 17.28 -22.50
C THR A 113 -9.42 17.65 -21.12
N PRO A 114 -8.09 17.67 -20.97
CA PRO A 114 -7.44 18.16 -19.75
C PRO A 114 -7.81 19.60 -19.39
N GLU A 115 -8.04 20.44 -20.38
CA GLU A 115 -8.38 21.85 -20.21
C GLU A 115 -9.76 22.03 -19.53
N GLU A 116 -10.76 21.25 -19.97
CA GLU A 116 -12.08 21.22 -19.35
C GLU A 116 -11.99 20.75 -17.89
N ALA A 117 -11.22 19.66 -17.64
CA ALA A 117 -11.02 19.15 -16.28
C ALA A 117 -10.36 20.19 -15.36
N LYS A 118 -9.30 20.85 -15.83
CA LYS A 118 -8.60 21.91 -15.09
C LYS A 118 -9.54 23.06 -14.76
N LYS A 119 -10.37 23.49 -15.74
CA LYS A 119 -11.33 24.57 -15.54
C LYS A 119 -12.33 24.22 -14.45
N ILE A 120 -12.94 23.04 -14.49
CA ILE A 120 -13.93 22.60 -13.49
C ILE A 120 -13.29 22.50 -12.10
N ILE A 121 -12.13 21.85 -11.99
CA ILE A 121 -11.42 21.72 -10.70
C ILE A 121 -11.08 23.09 -10.14
N ASN A 122 -10.54 23.99 -10.96
CA ASN A 122 -10.15 25.33 -10.51
C ASN A 122 -11.35 26.16 -10.06
N GLU A 123 -12.51 26.08 -10.73
CA GLU A 123 -13.72 26.74 -10.29
C GLU A 123 -14.20 26.20 -8.92
N GLN A 124 -14.21 24.88 -8.76
CA GLN A 124 -14.66 24.26 -7.51
C GLN A 124 -13.72 24.57 -6.33
N ARG A 125 -12.43 24.73 -6.58
CA ARG A 125 -11.43 25.08 -5.54
C ARG A 125 -11.61 26.49 -4.99
N LYS A 126 -12.23 27.41 -5.73
CA LYS A 126 -12.46 28.82 -5.33
C LYS A 126 -13.36 28.99 -4.10
N VAL A 127 -14.09 27.94 -3.70
CA VAL A 127 -14.92 27.99 -2.49
C VAL A 127 -14.07 28.08 -1.22
N ILE A 128 -12.81 27.62 -1.29
CA ILE A 128 -11.87 27.73 -0.18
C ILE A 128 -11.13 29.06 -0.30
N LYS A 129 -11.28 29.90 0.71
CA LYS A 129 -10.63 31.21 0.80
C LYS A 129 -9.57 31.19 1.90
N GLY A 130 -8.32 31.49 1.53
CA GLY A 130 -7.21 31.49 2.47
C GLY A 130 -6.65 30.08 2.75
N GLU A 131 -5.99 29.91 3.88
CA GLU A 131 -5.41 28.62 4.28
C GLU A 131 -6.51 27.65 4.76
N PRO A 132 -6.48 26.38 4.29
CA PRO A 132 -7.42 25.35 4.74
C PRO A 132 -7.29 25.07 6.24
N LYS A 133 -8.42 25.09 6.96
CA LYS A 133 -8.45 24.90 8.42
C LYS A 133 -8.55 23.45 8.86
N ASN A 134 -9.07 22.58 8.01
CA ASN A 134 -9.31 21.18 8.28
C ASN A 134 -9.10 20.32 7.02
N LEU A 135 -9.23 18.99 7.16
CA LEU A 135 -9.02 18.05 6.08
C LEU A 135 -10.01 18.25 4.91
N GLU A 136 -11.28 18.57 5.18
CA GLU A 136 -12.27 18.85 4.14
C GLU A 136 -11.83 20.03 3.27
N GLU A 137 -11.52 21.18 3.87
CA GLU A 137 -11.07 22.37 3.15
C GLU A 137 -9.76 22.09 2.37
N GLN A 138 -8.83 21.36 2.99
CA GLN A 138 -7.58 20.97 2.34
C GLN A 138 -7.84 20.09 1.11
N ALA A 139 -8.68 19.07 1.23
CA ALA A 139 -9.01 18.20 0.11
C ALA A 139 -9.70 18.96 -1.03
N ILE A 140 -10.69 19.80 -0.70
CA ILE A 140 -11.39 20.64 -1.70
C ILE A 140 -10.41 21.59 -2.39
N SER A 141 -9.47 22.19 -1.66
CA SER A 141 -8.43 23.06 -2.24
C SER A 141 -7.50 22.33 -3.21
N LEU A 142 -7.37 21.02 -3.08
CA LEU A 142 -6.51 20.19 -3.94
C LEU A 142 -7.26 19.66 -5.17
N VAL A 143 -8.47 19.11 -4.99
CA VAL A 143 -9.16 18.35 -6.04
C VAL A 143 -10.55 18.89 -6.41
N GLY A 144 -11.05 19.89 -5.73
CA GLY A 144 -12.40 20.42 -5.91
C GLY A 144 -13.46 19.65 -5.15
N THR A 145 -14.67 20.24 -5.11
CA THR A 145 -15.78 19.77 -4.27
C THR A 145 -16.31 18.39 -4.70
N HIS A 146 -16.46 18.15 -6.02
CA HIS A 146 -17.09 16.92 -6.50
C HIS A 146 -16.22 15.68 -6.23
N ILE A 147 -14.91 15.78 -6.50
CA ILE A 147 -13.97 14.68 -6.22
C ILE A 147 -13.90 14.43 -4.72
N TYR A 148 -13.82 15.49 -3.92
CA TYR A 148 -13.84 15.39 -2.47
C TYR A 148 -15.08 14.62 -1.99
N GLN A 149 -16.27 15.06 -2.37
CA GLN A 149 -17.54 14.49 -1.89
C GLN A 149 -17.71 13.01 -2.29
N LYS A 150 -17.39 12.68 -3.55
CA LYS A 150 -17.64 11.34 -4.08
C LYS A 150 -16.54 10.33 -3.74
N LEU A 151 -15.27 10.76 -3.72
CA LEU A 151 -14.13 9.84 -3.74
C LEU A 151 -13.16 9.97 -2.55
N VAL A 152 -13.25 11.06 -1.77
CA VAL A 152 -12.34 11.28 -0.64
C VAL A 152 -13.07 11.19 0.69
N LYS A 153 -14.19 11.93 0.85
CA LYS A 153 -14.88 12.10 2.13
C LYS A 153 -15.22 10.75 2.79
N GLY A 154 -16.03 9.95 2.15
CA GLY A 154 -16.54 8.71 2.76
C GLY A 154 -15.44 7.69 3.10
N TYR A 155 -14.41 7.59 2.24
CA TYR A 155 -13.25 6.76 2.54
C TYR A 155 -12.48 7.25 3.76
N THR A 156 -12.22 8.57 3.82
CA THR A 156 -11.46 9.19 4.92
C THR A 156 -12.20 9.07 6.24
N GLU A 157 -13.49 9.39 6.26
CA GLU A 157 -14.33 9.27 7.46
C GLU A 157 -14.41 7.84 7.98
N LYS A 158 -14.52 6.85 7.09
CA LYS A 158 -14.47 5.43 7.45
C LYS A 158 -13.14 5.03 8.07
N GLN A 159 -12.02 5.53 7.52
CA GLN A 159 -10.67 5.21 8.02
C GLN A 159 -10.39 5.83 9.39
N TRP A 160 -10.84 7.04 9.61
CA TRP A 160 -10.54 7.80 10.83
C TRP A 160 -11.65 7.72 11.88
N GLY A 161 -12.84 7.24 11.52
CA GLY A 161 -14.00 7.19 12.41
C GLY A 161 -14.51 8.57 12.85
N ARG A 162 -14.19 9.64 12.10
CA ARG A 162 -14.48 11.04 12.42
C ARG A 162 -14.84 11.83 11.16
N ASP A 163 -15.61 12.89 11.31
CA ASP A 163 -15.91 13.84 10.21
C ASP A 163 -14.63 14.51 9.71
N CYS A 164 -14.53 14.70 8.40
CA CYS A 164 -13.38 15.37 7.77
C CYS A 164 -13.16 16.80 8.26
N LYS A 165 -14.20 17.49 8.75
CA LYS A 165 -14.09 18.82 9.33
C LYS A 165 -13.39 18.86 10.69
N GLU A 166 -13.38 17.73 11.39
CA GLU A 166 -12.70 17.58 12.68
C GLU A 166 -11.25 17.12 12.54
N LEU A 167 -10.84 16.71 11.35
CA LEU A 167 -9.51 16.21 11.08
C LEU A 167 -8.58 17.34 10.63
N PRO A 168 -7.31 17.35 11.10
CA PRO A 168 -6.35 18.39 10.71
C PRO A 168 -6.02 18.37 9.21
N ALA A 169 -5.85 19.55 8.61
CA ALA A 169 -5.52 19.70 7.18
C ALA A 169 -4.24 18.94 6.76
N PHE A 170 -3.24 18.85 7.64
CA PHE A 170 -1.95 18.22 7.32
C PHE A 170 -2.03 16.72 7.04
N ILE A 171 -3.11 16.03 7.38
CA ILE A 171 -3.33 14.61 7.10
C ILE A 171 -3.31 14.37 5.59
N ILE A 172 -3.88 15.29 4.81
CA ILE A 172 -3.84 15.24 3.34
C ILE A 172 -2.93 16.36 2.82
N LYS A 173 -1.66 16.07 2.64
CA LYS A 173 -0.71 17.03 2.07
C LYS A 173 -0.85 17.19 0.55
N ARG A 174 -1.27 16.14 -0.14
CA ARG A 174 -1.46 16.10 -1.59
C ARG A 174 -2.47 15.03 -1.98
N LEU A 175 -3.25 15.33 -2.99
CA LEU A 175 -4.08 14.37 -3.72
C LEU A 175 -3.69 14.48 -5.19
N PRO A 176 -3.00 13.49 -5.75
CA PRO A 176 -2.50 13.58 -7.13
C PRO A 176 -3.65 13.55 -8.12
N VAL A 177 -3.71 14.58 -8.96
CA VAL A 177 -4.61 14.68 -10.11
C VAL A 177 -3.79 14.45 -11.37
N ARG A 178 -4.21 13.55 -12.24
CA ARG A 178 -3.54 13.22 -13.49
C ARG A 178 -4.42 13.59 -14.69
N TYR A 179 -3.86 14.40 -15.58
CA TYR A 179 -4.57 14.81 -16.81
C TYR A 179 -4.25 13.88 -17.99
N THR A 180 -4.20 12.58 -17.71
CA THR A 180 -3.97 11.48 -18.65
C THR A 180 -5.05 10.43 -18.50
N TYR A 181 -5.20 9.53 -19.46
CA TYR A 181 -6.13 8.38 -19.40
C TYR A 181 -5.48 7.12 -18.81
N ASP A 182 -4.31 7.24 -18.19
CA ASP A 182 -3.62 6.12 -17.56
C ASP A 182 -4.26 5.75 -16.22
N ASN A 183 -4.74 4.53 -16.10
CA ASN A 183 -5.35 3.97 -14.89
C ASN A 183 -4.35 3.29 -13.96
N ASN A 184 -3.06 3.25 -14.31
CA ASN A 184 -2.06 2.69 -13.42
C ASN A 184 -1.95 3.54 -12.14
N TYR A 185 -2.26 2.94 -11.00
CA TYR A 185 -2.30 3.67 -9.72
C TYR A 185 -0.90 4.11 -9.28
N PHE A 186 0.12 3.29 -9.51
CA PHE A 186 1.50 3.59 -9.14
C PHE A 186 2.26 4.28 -10.27
N ASN A 187 3.21 5.14 -9.89
CA ASN A 187 4.16 5.75 -10.85
C ASN A 187 5.45 4.93 -10.98
N ASP A 188 5.58 3.84 -10.20
CA ASP A 188 6.77 3.01 -10.19
C ASP A 188 6.89 2.17 -11.47
N LEU A 189 8.13 1.94 -11.90
CA LEU A 189 8.44 1.18 -13.11
C LEU A 189 8.08 -0.31 -13.00
N TYR A 190 8.12 -0.84 -11.79
CA TYR A 190 7.87 -2.27 -11.50
C TYR A 190 6.74 -2.40 -10.51
N GLN A 191 5.83 -3.33 -10.78
CA GLN A 191 4.76 -3.70 -9.86
C GLN A 191 4.30 -5.14 -10.14
N GLY A 192 3.69 -5.77 -9.15
CA GLY A 192 3.16 -7.11 -9.30
C GLY A 192 2.76 -7.74 -7.97
N ILE A 193 2.21 -8.94 -8.07
CA ILE A 193 1.86 -9.79 -6.94
C ILE A 193 2.66 -11.08 -7.07
N PRO A 194 3.27 -11.60 -5.99
CA PRO A 194 4.06 -12.82 -6.06
C PRO A 194 3.18 -14.02 -6.41
N ILE A 195 3.62 -14.82 -7.38
CA ILE A 195 2.92 -16.03 -7.79
C ILE A 195 2.93 -17.06 -6.64
N GLY A 196 1.74 -17.44 -6.21
CA GLY A 196 1.56 -18.30 -5.03
C GLY A 196 1.61 -17.57 -3.69
N GLY A 197 1.54 -16.22 -3.69
CA GLY A 197 1.37 -15.37 -2.51
C GLY A 197 2.65 -14.99 -1.78
N TYR A 198 2.50 -14.06 -0.86
CA TYR A 198 3.62 -13.44 -0.13
C TYR A 198 4.30 -14.38 0.88
N ASN A 199 3.64 -15.44 1.35
CA ASN A 199 4.22 -16.37 2.32
C ASN A 199 5.53 -16.96 1.82
N LYS A 200 5.62 -17.27 0.51
CA LYS A 200 6.84 -17.79 -0.13
C LYS A 200 8.04 -16.82 0.01
N ILE A 201 7.78 -15.52 -0.03
CA ILE A 201 8.84 -14.52 0.22
C ILE A 201 9.33 -14.62 1.65
N THR A 202 8.40 -14.72 2.61
CA THR A 202 8.72 -14.86 4.02
C THR A 202 9.52 -16.13 4.29
N GLU A 203 9.08 -17.28 3.75
CA GLU A 203 9.78 -18.55 3.85
C GLU A 203 11.23 -18.45 3.34
N LYS A 204 11.42 -17.85 2.16
CA LYS A 204 12.74 -17.65 1.56
C LYS A 204 13.63 -16.67 2.34
N LEU A 205 13.04 -15.63 2.92
CA LEU A 205 13.78 -14.65 3.74
C LEU A 205 14.28 -15.25 5.05
N PHE A 206 13.49 -16.11 5.68
CA PHE A 206 13.80 -16.75 6.96
C PHE A 206 14.33 -18.18 6.84
N GLU A 207 14.59 -18.64 5.62
CA GLU A 207 15.14 -19.98 5.38
C GLU A 207 16.35 -20.25 6.28
N GLY A 208 16.21 -21.28 7.13
CA GLY A 208 17.20 -21.76 8.10
C GLY A 208 17.39 -20.86 9.33
N CYS A 209 16.54 -19.86 9.58
CA CYS A 209 16.42 -19.22 10.89
C CYS A 209 15.53 -20.06 11.81
N GLU A 210 15.77 -19.99 13.11
CA GLU A 210 14.78 -20.45 14.09
C GLU A 210 13.74 -19.36 14.26
N ILE A 211 12.46 -19.70 14.12
CA ILE A 211 11.36 -18.77 14.33
C ILE A 211 10.52 -19.28 15.50
N ARG A 212 10.26 -18.41 16.48
CA ARG A 212 9.31 -18.64 17.57
C ARG A 212 8.12 -17.72 17.38
N LEU A 213 6.97 -18.34 17.17
CA LEU A 213 5.68 -17.68 17.05
C LEU A 213 5.02 -17.52 18.41
N GLY A 214 4.10 -16.56 18.56
CA GLY A 214 3.40 -16.31 19.83
C GLY A 214 4.33 -15.80 20.95
N ALA A 215 5.48 -15.21 20.64
CA ALA A 215 6.54 -14.87 21.60
C ALA A 215 6.52 -13.37 21.99
#